data_460030e6e02dfcce154023f63cb9b4b6
#
_entry.id   460030e6e02dfcce154023f63cb9b4b6
#
_cell.length_a   1.000
_cell.length_b   1.000
_cell.length_c   1.000
_cell.angle_alpha   90.00
_cell.angle_beta   90.00
_cell.angle_gamma   90.00
#
_symmetry.space_group_name_H-M   'P 1'
#
loop_
_entity.id
_entity.type
_entity.pdbx_description
1 polymer ?
#
loop_
_entity_poly.entity_id
_entity_poly.type
_entity_poly.pdbx_seq_one_letter_code
_entity_poly.pdbx_strand_id
1 'polypeptide(L)'
;MLKTLVKKQLMEIFRSYFYNAKTNKKRSTAGIIAYILLFAALMIGLGGMFTGLSVSLCAPLAQAGMGWLYFALMSLLAIFLGAFGSVFNTYSGLYFAKDNDLLLSLPIPVRTLMASRLLTVYLMGLMYSAVVILPAVIVYWVTVSTAPMALLGGVLLTALISIFVLTLSCALGWVVAKVSRKLKHKSFITVIVSLAGLAIYYFFVFKAQTAIEQLVANAAVYGEKIKGVAHPLYVFGLTGTGDVTAMLLSAAVILALFALTWTLLSRSFLQITTASGASGKAVYREKAVKRRSIDGALFGKELARFTASPNYMLNSGLGILLLPISGILLLWKGGTVVSLLNEAFTSQSSCAEVLLCTGVCAIASMNDMATPSVSLEGKSLWLAQSLPVRPWQVLRAKLKVQLALTALPALVPLACMAFILPVTAALPLVFAEALAYIAFSACLGLTLGVARANLTWTSELMPIKQSLAVTIALFGGWLYAIVFAGLYLWQGWKLGAAAYLAIAAAVTLAVTALLLRWLKTKGAQRFAML
;
A
#
# COMPACT_ATOMS: atom_id res chain seq x y z
N MET A 1 16.32 -33.14 4.60
CA MET A 1 16.28 -31.79 5.21
C MET A 1 15.83 -30.70 4.24
N LEU A 2 16.56 -30.41 3.15
CA LEU A 2 16.17 -29.32 2.21
C LEU A 2 14.76 -29.51 1.66
N LYS A 3 14.39 -30.71 1.18
CA LYS A 3 13.05 -31.03 0.65
C LYS A 3 11.93 -30.71 1.67
N THR A 4 12.15 -31.03 2.95
CA THR A 4 11.18 -30.77 4.02
C THR A 4 11.03 -29.27 4.31
N LEU A 5 12.15 -28.52 4.32
CA LEU A 5 12.14 -27.07 4.49
C LEU A 5 11.46 -26.39 3.31
N VAL A 6 11.76 -26.79 2.08
CA VAL A 6 11.12 -26.28 0.87
C VAL A 6 9.61 -26.55 0.90
N LYS A 7 9.19 -27.77 1.26
CA LYS A 7 7.77 -28.11 1.40
C LYS A 7 7.09 -27.24 2.45
N LYS A 8 7.75 -27.01 3.60
CA LYS A 8 7.25 -26.10 4.65
C LYS A 8 7.06 -24.68 4.10
N GLN A 9 8.07 -24.14 3.43
CA GLN A 9 8.03 -22.78 2.87
C GLN A 9 6.92 -22.63 1.81
N LEU A 10 6.77 -23.61 0.92
CA LEU A 10 5.68 -23.61 -0.07
C LEU A 10 4.31 -23.65 0.61
N MET A 11 4.15 -24.50 1.63
CA MET A 11 2.90 -24.55 2.39
C MET A 11 2.61 -23.23 3.13
N GLU A 12 3.62 -22.49 3.56
CA GLU A 12 3.43 -21.15 4.17
C GLU A 12 2.97 -20.11 3.15
N ILE A 13 3.57 -20.09 1.96
CA ILE A 13 3.15 -19.20 0.87
C ILE A 13 1.67 -19.42 0.51
N PHE A 14 1.32 -20.69 0.30
CA PHE A 14 -0.03 -21.05 -0.15
C PHE A 14 -1.04 -21.25 0.98
N ARG A 15 -0.64 -21.07 2.25
CA ARG A 15 -1.51 -21.29 3.41
C ARG A 15 -2.81 -20.48 3.35
N SER A 16 -2.73 -19.24 2.86
CA SER A 16 -3.90 -18.35 2.74
C SER A 16 -4.98 -18.87 1.79
N TYR A 17 -4.62 -19.72 0.83
CA TYR A 17 -5.57 -20.35 -0.08
C TYR A 17 -6.35 -21.49 0.60
N PHE A 18 -5.66 -22.27 1.44
CA PHE A 18 -6.24 -23.46 2.07
C PHE A 18 -6.85 -23.20 3.45
N TYR A 19 -6.36 -22.19 4.17
CA TYR A 19 -6.80 -21.87 5.52
C TYR A 19 -7.36 -20.46 5.62
N ASN A 20 -8.46 -20.32 6.37
CA ASN A 20 -8.99 -19.02 6.69
C ASN A 20 -8.11 -18.36 7.75
N ALA A 21 -7.50 -17.23 7.43
CA ALA A 21 -6.63 -16.50 8.35
C ALA A 21 -7.34 -16.05 9.64
N LYS A 22 -8.66 -15.82 9.59
CA LYS A 22 -9.46 -15.35 10.74
C LYS A 22 -9.73 -16.46 11.76
N THR A 23 -10.07 -17.65 11.28
CA THR A 23 -10.51 -18.77 12.14
C THR A 23 -9.46 -19.85 12.28
N ASN A 24 -8.36 -19.77 11.53
CA ASN A 24 -7.31 -20.79 11.39
C ASN A 24 -7.87 -22.19 11.02
N LYS A 25 -9.10 -22.25 10.48
CA LYS A 25 -9.73 -23.48 10.02
C LYS A 25 -9.51 -23.66 8.52
N LYS A 26 -9.47 -24.91 8.08
CA LYS A 26 -9.41 -25.24 6.64
C LYS A 26 -10.63 -24.66 5.94
N ARG A 27 -10.43 -24.04 4.78
CA ARG A 27 -11.54 -23.55 3.96
C ARG A 27 -12.33 -24.70 3.36
N SER A 28 -13.60 -24.47 3.05
CA SER A 28 -14.38 -25.40 2.23
C SER A 28 -13.77 -25.50 0.82
N THR A 29 -13.98 -26.61 0.14
CA THR A 29 -13.49 -26.82 -1.23
C THR A 29 -13.96 -25.70 -2.18
N ALA A 30 -15.21 -25.29 -2.09
CA ALA A 30 -15.73 -24.15 -2.84
C ALA A 30 -14.99 -22.84 -2.52
N GLY A 31 -14.64 -22.60 -1.26
CA GLY A 31 -13.87 -21.44 -0.84
C GLY A 31 -12.43 -21.44 -1.37
N ILE A 32 -11.79 -22.61 -1.47
CA ILE A 32 -10.47 -22.77 -2.07
C ILE A 32 -10.53 -22.47 -3.57
N ILE A 33 -11.49 -23.05 -4.27
CA ILE A 33 -11.69 -22.83 -5.71
C ILE A 33 -11.96 -21.35 -6.00
N ALA A 34 -12.86 -20.71 -5.24
CA ALA A 34 -13.15 -19.28 -5.39
C ALA A 34 -11.89 -18.40 -5.21
N TYR A 35 -11.03 -18.73 -4.25
CA TYR A 35 -9.77 -18.00 -4.04
C TYR A 35 -8.78 -18.19 -5.19
N ILE A 36 -8.65 -19.40 -5.70
CA ILE A 36 -7.78 -19.71 -6.86
C ILE A 36 -8.30 -18.99 -8.10
N LEU A 37 -9.60 -19.02 -8.37
CA LEU A 37 -10.21 -18.33 -9.49
C LEU A 37 -10.05 -16.81 -9.40
N LEU A 38 -10.24 -16.23 -8.21
CA LEU A 38 -10.01 -14.80 -7.98
C LEU A 38 -8.55 -14.40 -8.28
N PHE A 39 -7.59 -15.20 -7.79
CA PHE A 39 -6.19 -14.96 -8.04
C PHE A 39 -5.84 -15.11 -9.52
N ALA A 40 -6.33 -16.15 -10.17
CA ALA A 40 -6.16 -16.37 -11.61
C ALA A 40 -6.74 -15.20 -12.44
N ALA A 41 -7.94 -14.72 -12.09
CA ALA A 41 -8.56 -13.57 -12.75
C ALA A 41 -7.73 -12.29 -12.60
N LEU A 42 -7.16 -12.04 -11.41
CA LEU A 42 -6.26 -10.92 -11.18
C LEU A 42 -4.97 -11.04 -12.02
N MET A 43 -4.37 -12.23 -12.09
CA MET A 43 -3.16 -12.46 -12.89
C MET A 43 -3.42 -12.36 -14.38
N ILE A 44 -4.58 -12.85 -14.86
CA ILE A 44 -5.00 -12.70 -16.26
C ILE A 44 -5.26 -11.22 -16.59
N GLY A 45 -5.91 -10.47 -15.70
CA GLY A 45 -6.14 -9.04 -15.89
C GLY A 45 -4.85 -8.24 -15.99
N LEU A 46 -3.91 -8.47 -15.08
CA LEU A 46 -2.58 -7.84 -15.12
C LEU A 46 -1.79 -8.28 -16.35
N GLY A 47 -1.76 -9.58 -16.66
CA GLY A 47 -1.12 -10.12 -17.86
C GLY A 47 -1.70 -9.54 -19.14
N GLY A 48 -3.03 -9.38 -19.22
CA GLY A 48 -3.72 -8.74 -20.34
C GLY A 48 -3.30 -7.28 -20.55
N MET A 49 -3.14 -6.52 -19.47
CA MET A 49 -2.63 -5.14 -19.54
C MET A 49 -1.20 -5.11 -20.12
N PHE A 50 -0.30 -5.98 -19.66
CA PHE A 50 1.07 -6.06 -20.20
C PHE A 50 1.12 -6.66 -21.61
N THR A 51 0.18 -7.53 -21.97
CA THR A 51 0.01 -8.01 -23.35
C THR A 51 -0.36 -6.86 -24.29
N GLY A 52 -1.31 -6.00 -23.90
CA GLY A 52 -1.68 -4.81 -24.67
C GLY A 52 -0.49 -3.87 -24.88
N LEU A 53 0.28 -3.60 -23.82
CA LEU A 53 1.51 -2.82 -23.90
C LEU A 53 2.56 -3.49 -24.82
N SER A 54 2.71 -4.80 -24.73
CA SER A 54 3.64 -5.57 -25.57
C SER A 54 3.27 -5.49 -27.04
N VAL A 55 1.99 -5.63 -27.38
CA VAL A 55 1.50 -5.53 -28.76
C VAL A 55 1.74 -4.13 -29.32
N SER A 56 1.47 -3.08 -28.53
CA SER A 56 1.65 -1.69 -28.99
C SER A 56 3.12 -1.31 -29.22
N LEU A 57 4.07 -1.93 -28.52
CA LEU A 57 5.50 -1.63 -28.63
C LEU A 57 6.24 -2.57 -29.60
N CYS A 58 5.84 -3.84 -29.68
CA CYS A 58 6.59 -4.87 -30.39
C CYS A 58 6.69 -4.60 -31.89
N ALA A 59 5.55 -4.37 -32.54
CA ALA A 59 5.52 -4.20 -34.01
C ALA A 59 6.29 -2.95 -34.48
N PRO A 60 6.10 -1.75 -33.93
CA PRO A 60 6.85 -0.56 -34.36
C PRO A 60 8.36 -0.67 -34.12
N LEU A 61 8.78 -1.21 -32.98
CA LEU A 61 10.21 -1.34 -32.66
C LEU A 61 10.88 -2.44 -33.48
N ALA A 62 10.19 -3.54 -33.75
CA ALA A 62 10.72 -4.61 -34.60
C ALA A 62 10.88 -4.17 -36.07
N GLN A 63 9.90 -3.43 -36.63
CA GLN A 63 9.98 -2.86 -37.96
C GLN A 63 11.13 -1.84 -38.10
N ALA A 64 11.44 -1.11 -37.03
CA ALA A 64 12.60 -0.22 -36.97
C ALA A 64 13.94 -0.95 -36.75
N GLY A 65 13.99 -2.28 -36.78
CA GLY A 65 15.19 -3.07 -36.50
C GLY A 65 15.65 -3.01 -35.02
N MET A 66 14.80 -2.57 -34.11
CA MET A 66 15.12 -2.34 -32.69
C MET A 66 14.43 -3.34 -31.76
N GLY A 67 14.30 -4.59 -32.15
CA GLY A 67 13.74 -5.66 -31.30
C GLY A 67 14.45 -5.79 -29.94
N TRP A 68 15.76 -5.48 -29.91
CA TRP A 68 16.51 -5.44 -28.64
C TRP A 68 15.99 -4.35 -27.69
N LEU A 69 15.57 -3.19 -28.21
CA LEU A 69 15.04 -2.11 -27.38
C LEU A 69 13.69 -2.49 -26.75
N TYR A 70 12.86 -3.20 -27.52
CA TYR A 70 11.63 -3.78 -26.99
C TYR A 70 11.89 -4.69 -25.78
N PHE A 71 12.81 -5.65 -25.91
CA PHE A 71 13.16 -6.54 -24.81
C PHE A 71 13.83 -5.80 -23.65
N ALA A 72 14.67 -4.80 -23.92
CA ALA A 72 15.29 -3.98 -22.88
C ALA A 72 14.23 -3.27 -22.03
N LEU A 73 13.23 -2.64 -22.66
CA LEU A 73 12.14 -1.94 -21.96
C LEU A 73 11.26 -2.90 -21.16
N MET A 74 10.82 -3.99 -21.77
CA MET A 74 9.98 -4.98 -21.08
C MET A 74 10.74 -5.67 -19.94
N SER A 75 12.05 -5.88 -20.10
CA SER A 75 12.91 -6.40 -19.02
C SER A 75 13.03 -5.42 -17.85
N LEU A 76 13.21 -4.13 -18.11
CA LEU A 76 13.24 -3.10 -17.07
C LEU A 76 11.94 -3.07 -16.28
N LEU A 77 10.79 -3.12 -16.96
CA LEU A 77 9.48 -3.17 -16.30
C LEU A 77 9.33 -4.45 -15.47
N ALA A 78 9.74 -5.61 -16.00
CA ALA A 78 9.69 -6.88 -15.30
C ALA A 78 10.59 -6.90 -14.06
N ILE A 79 11.81 -6.36 -14.16
CA ILE A 79 12.76 -6.23 -13.04
C ILE A 79 12.21 -5.28 -11.98
N PHE A 80 11.68 -4.13 -12.41
CA PHE A 80 11.10 -3.15 -11.50
C PHE A 80 9.93 -3.76 -10.71
N LEU A 81 8.94 -4.33 -11.39
CA LEU A 81 7.79 -4.94 -10.75
C LEU A 81 8.17 -6.14 -9.89
N GLY A 82 9.08 -6.98 -10.37
CA GLY A 82 9.59 -8.13 -9.63
C GLY A 82 10.35 -7.74 -8.36
N ALA A 83 11.24 -6.76 -8.44
CA ALA A 83 12.02 -6.28 -7.30
C ALA A 83 11.13 -5.59 -6.26
N PHE A 84 10.28 -4.64 -6.67
CA PHE A 84 9.36 -3.96 -5.75
C PHE A 84 8.36 -4.92 -5.11
N GLY A 85 7.80 -5.87 -5.87
CA GLY A 85 6.87 -6.87 -5.34
C GLY A 85 7.51 -7.84 -4.35
N SER A 86 8.81 -8.12 -4.48
CA SER A 86 9.49 -9.14 -3.65
C SER A 86 10.35 -8.58 -2.52
N VAL A 87 10.84 -7.32 -2.57
CA VAL A 87 11.77 -6.75 -1.57
C VAL A 87 11.24 -6.83 -0.14
N PHE A 88 9.99 -6.46 0.10
CA PHE A 88 9.41 -6.51 1.45
C PHE A 88 9.21 -7.94 1.95
N ASN A 89 8.83 -8.85 1.07
CA ASN A 89 8.74 -10.28 1.38
C ASN A 89 10.13 -10.87 1.65
N THR A 90 11.15 -10.44 0.92
CA THR A 90 12.56 -10.82 1.14
C THR A 90 13.05 -10.34 2.49
N TYR A 91 12.82 -9.07 2.82
CA TYR A 91 13.21 -8.50 4.11
C TYR A 91 12.55 -9.25 5.27
N SER A 92 11.23 -9.46 5.23
CA SER A 92 10.50 -10.14 6.30
C SER A 92 10.77 -11.65 6.33
N GLY A 93 10.81 -12.31 5.18
CA GLY A 93 10.94 -13.76 5.08
C GLY A 93 12.39 -14.26 5.25
N LEU A 94 13.38 -13.49 4.82
CA LEU A 94 14.78 -13.89 4.94
C LEU A 94 15.40 -13.49 6.29
N TYR A 95 15.19 -12.25 6.74
CA TYR A 95 15.89 -11.70 7.90
C TYR A 95 15.05 -11.67 9.18
N PHE A 96 13.75 -11.44 9.11
CA PHE A 96 12.86 -11.26 10.26
C PHE A 96 11.76 -12.32 10.36
N ALA A 97 12.01 -13.50 9.81
CA ALA A 97 11.05 -14.59 9.94
C ALA A 97 10.93 -15.02 11.42
N LYS A 98 9.69 -15.13 11.88
CA LYS A 98 9.35 -15.43 13.29
C LYS A 98 9.84 -16.81 13.75
N ASP A 99 10.15 -17.70 12.84
CA ASP A 99 10.64 -19.05 13.09
C ASP A 99 12.18 -19.16 13.06
N ASN A 100 12.90 -18.02 12.93
CA ASN A 100 14.36 -18.03 12.91
C ASN A 100 14.95 -18.62 14.18
N ASP A 101 14.48 -18.22 15.35
CA ASP A 101 15.00 -18.69 16.64
C ASP A 101 14.80 -20.19 16.78
N LEU A 102 13.64 -20.71 16.36
CA LEU A 102 13.35 -22.13 16.38
C LEU A 102 14.21 -22.92 15.39
N LEU A 103 14.32 -22.45 14.15
CA LEU A 103 15.07 -23.18 13.11
C LEU A 103 16.58 -23.12 13.32
N LEU A 104 17.10 -22.02 13.89
CA LEU A 104 18.52 -21.89 14.22
C LEU A 104 18.92 -22.68 15.46
N SER A 105 17.98 -23.05 16.34
CA SER A 105 18.23 -23.97 17.47
C SER A 105 18.28 -25.43 17.06
N LEU A 106 17.81 -25.80 15.88
CA LEU A 106 17.87 -27.16 15.35
C LEU A 106 19.23 -27.44 14.66
N PRO A 107 19.69 -28.66 14.60
CA PRO A 107 20.93 -29.03 13.93
C PRO A 107 20.80 -28.99 12.40
N ILE A 108 20.41 -27.83 11.86
CA ILE A 108 20.23 -27.59 10.43
C ILE A 108 21.37 -26.68 9.95
N PRO A 109 22.10 -27.05 8.89
CA PRO A 109 23.12 -26.17 8.33
C PRO A 109 22.49 -24.84 7.86
N VAL A 110 23.08 -23.74 8.29
CA VAL A 110 22.59 -22.37 7.95
C VAL A 110 22.43 -22.16 6.45
N ARG A 111 23.34 -22.73 5.65
CA ARG A 111 23.27 -22.68 4.18
C ARG A 111 22.00 -23.35 3.64
N THR A 112 21.57 -24.46 4.22
CA THR A 112 20.35 -25.19 3.82
C THR A 112 19.10 -24.38 4.17
N LEU A 113 19.09 -23.74 5.34
CA LEU A 113 18.00 -22.84 5.75
C LEU A 113 17.92 -21.64 4.80
N MET A 114 19.03 -21.00 4.51
CA MET A 114 19.12 -19.87 3.61
C MET A 114 18.67 -20.24 2.19
N ALA A 115 19.11 -21.40 1.66
CA ALA A 115 18.69 -21.87 0.34
C ALA A 115 17.16 -22.07 0.24
N SER A 116 16.54 -22.66 1.27
CA SER A 116 15.08 -22.85 1.30
C SER A 116 14.33 -21.52 1.28
N ARG A 117 14.84 -20.50 1.98
CA ARG A 117 14.23 -19.14 2.01
C ARG A 117 14.44 -18.39 0.70
N LEU A 118 15.63 -18.50 0.09
CA LEU A 118 15.89 -17.89 -1.22
C LEU A 118 15.01 -18.46 -2.32
N LEU A 119 14.67 -19.77 -2.24
CA LEU A 119 13.70 -20.34 -3.16
C LEU A 119 12.31 -19.69 -3.05
N THR A 120 11.89 -19.37 -1.82
CA THR A 120 10.63 -18.62 -1.60
C THR A 120 10.67 -17.23 -2.25
N VAL A 121 11.77 -16.51 -2.04
CA VAL A 121 11.98 -15.19 -2.65
C VAL A 121 12.01 -15.28 -4.18
N TYR A 122 12.69 -16.30 -4.71
CA TYR A 122 12.75 -16.57 -6.14
C TYR A 122 11.36 -16.79 -6.75
N LEU A 123 10.55 -17.67 -6.12
CA LEU A 123 9.19 -17.95 -6.60
C LEU A 123 8.29 -16.71 -6.59
N MET A 124 8.40 -15.87 -5.56
CA MET A 124 7.67 -14.60 -5.50
C MET A 124 8.16 -13.62 -6.55
N GLY A 125 9.48 -13.46 -6.71
CA GLY A 125 10.07 -12.60 -7.73
C GLY A 125 9.72 -13.06 -9.14
N LEU A 126 9.78 -14.38 -9.41
CA LEU A 126 9.37 -14.99 -10.67
C LEU A 126 7.89 -14.70 -10.98
N MET A 127 7.01 -14.87 -10.00
CA MET A 127 5.58 -14.61 -10.18
C MET A 127 5.32 -13.17 -10.64
N TYR A 128 5.94 -12.18 -10.00
CA TYR A 128 5.76 -10.78 -10.38
C TYR A 128 6.43 -10.41 -11.70
N SER A 129 7.64 -10.88 -11.97
CA SER A 129 8.35 -10.59 -13.22
C SER A 129 7.74 -11.31 -14.42
N ALA A 130 7.27 -12.54 -14.24
CA ALA A 130 6.66 -13.35 -15.29
C ALA A 130 5.39 -12.72 -15.88
N VAL A 131 4.59 -12.04 -15.05
CA VAL A 131 3.37 -11.34 -15.51
C VAL A 131 3.69 -10.29 -16.59
N VAL A 132 4.90 -9.73 -16.58
CA VAL A 132 5.35 -8.75 -17.58
C VAL A 132 6.09 -9.43 -18.73
N ILE A 133 7.10 -10.27 -18.40
CA ILE A 133 8.03 -10.76 -19.43
C ILE A 133 7.46 -11.90 -20.25
N LEU A 134 6.60 -12.78 -19.71
CA LEU A 134 6.00 -13.86 -20.48
C LEU A 134 5.10 -13.34 -21.61
N PRO A 135 4.16 -12.40 -21.37
CA PRO A 135 3.42 -11.77 -22.47
C PRO A 135 4.33 -11.13 -23.52
N ALA A 136 5.40 -10.44 -23.07
CA ALA A 136 6.34 -9.80 -23.99
C ALA A 136 7.05 -10.80 -24.90
N VAL A 137 7.51 -11.91 -24.35
CA VAL A 137 8.17 -12.97 -25.12
C VAL A 137 7.20 -13.64 -26.07
N ILE A 138 5.98 -13.96 -25.62
CA ILE A 138 4.96 -14.60 -26.46
C ILE A 138 4.54 -13.67 -27.61
N VAL A 139 4.31 -12.39 -27.35
CA VAL A 139 3.96 -11.42 -28.39
C VAL A 139 5.06 -11.33 -29.44
N TYR A 140 6.32 -11.27 -29.03
CA TYR A 140 7.45 -11.23 -29.95
C TYR A 140 7.51 -12.50 -30.85
N TRP A 141 7.29 -13.68 -30.27
CA TRP A 141 7.26 -14.93 -31.03
C TRP A 141 6.14 -14.97 -32.07
N VAL A 142 4.98 -14.44 -31.71
CA VAL A 142 3.80 -14.44 -32.60
C VAL A 142 3.92 -13.38 -33.70
N THR A 143 4.50 -12.21 -33.40
CA THR A 143 4.47 -11.05 -34.30
C THR A 143 5.74 -10.87 -35.14
N VAL A 144 6.90 -11.33 -34.65
CA VAL A 144 8.20 -11.01 -35.26
C VAL A 144 8.95 -12.25 -35.76
N SER A 145 9.22 -13.22 -34.91
CA SER A 145 10.05 -14.37 -35.26
C SER A 145 9.82 -15.58 -34.38
N THR A 146 9.63 -16.73 -35.05
CA THR A 146 9.59 -18.06 -34.40
C THR A 146 10.91 -18.83 -34.60
N ALA A 147 11.99 -18.14 -34.95
CA ALA A 147 13.30 -18.79 -35.12
C ALA A 147 13.74 -19.49 -33.80
N PRO A 148 14.36 -20.69 -33.86
CA PRO A 148 14.73 -21.44 -32.68
C PRO A 148 15.60 -20.65 -31.71
N MET A 149 16.48 -19.78 -32.20
CA MET A 149 17.32 -18.93 -31.34
C MET A 149 16.53 -17.83 -30.66
N ALA A 150 15.49 -17.25 -31.25
CA ALA A 150 14.60 -16.30 -30.62
C ALA A 150 13.73 -16.97 -29.55
N LEU A 151 13.31 -18.22 -29.78
CA LEU A 151 12.58 -19.00 -28.77
C LEU A 151 13.47 -19.27 -27.52
N LEU A 152 14.70 -19.75 -27.76
CA LEU A 152 15.66 -19.98 -26.68
C LEU A 152 16.02 -18.69 -25.96
N GLY A 153 16.22 -17.59 -26.71
CA GLY A 153 16.51 -16.27 -26.16
C GLY A 153 15.43 -15.75 -25.22
N GLY A 154 14.16 -15.86 -25.60
CA GLY A 154 13.02 -15.47 -24.78
C GLY A 154 12.90 -16.27 -23.49
N VAL A 155 13.09 -17.60 -23.55
CA VAL A 155 13.08 -18.48 -22.36
C VAL A 155 14.26 -18.14 -21.45
N LEU A 156 15.46 -18.01 -22.01
CA LEU A 156 16.66 -17.67 -21.24
C LEU A 156 16.52 -16.29 -20.60
N LEU A 157 16.04 -15.29 -21.34
CA LEU A 157 15.81 -13.95 -20.83
C LEU A 157 14.86 -13.97 -19.64
N THR A 158 13.78 -14.73 -19.71
CA THR A 158 12.82 -14.88 -18.59
C THR A 158 13.49 -15.47 -17.36
N ALA A 159 14.31 -16.51 -17.53
CA ALA A 159 15.06 -17.10 -16.44
C ALA A 159 16.09 -16.14 -15.83
N LEU A 160 16.84 -15.41 -16.67
CA LEU A 160 17.84 -14.43 -16.23
C LEU A 160 17.22 -13.25 -15.49
N ILE A 161 16.07 -12.73 -15.95
CA ILE A 161 15.31 -11.69 -15.23
C ILE A 161 14.93 -12.18 -13.85
N SER A 162 14.42 -13.40 -13.73
CA SER A 162 14.00 -13.96 -12.44
C SER A 162 15.16 -14.09 -11.45
N ILE A 163 16.35 -14.50 -11.93
CA ILE A 163 17.57 -14.59 -11.11
C ILE A 163 18.07 -13.18 -10.74
N PHE A 164 18.01 -12.23 -11.67
CA PHE A 164 18.41 -10.86 -11.41
C PHE A 164 17.48 -10.19 -10.39
N VAL A 165 16.17 -10.41 -10.49
CA VAL A 165 15.17 -9.94 -9.51
C VAL A 165 15.45 -10.54 -8.13
N LEU A 166 15.76 -11.84 -8.04
CA LEU A 166 16.19 -12.46 -6.79
C LEU A 166 17.40 -11.77 -6.20
N THR A 167 18.44 -11.56 -7.01
CA THR A 167 19.69 -10.90 -6.60
C THR A 167 19.45 -9.49 -6.09
N LEU A 168 18.70 -8.69 -6.86
CA LEU A 168 18.35 -7.32 -6.52
C LEU A 168 17.49 -7.24 -5.25
N SER A 169 16.48 -8.10 -5.12
CA SER A 169 15.62 -8.15 -3.94
C SER A 169 16.39 -8.54 -2.68
N CYS A 170 17.36 -9.45 -2.79
CA CYS A 170 18.23 -9.81 -1.68
C CYS A 170 19.17 -8.67 -1.28
N ALA A 171 19.76 -7.98 -2.25
CA ALA A 171 20.63 -6.83 -2.01
C ALA A 171 19.86 -5.67 -1.36
N LEU A 172 18.70 -5.31 -1.91
CA LEU A 172 17.83 -4.29 -1.35
C LEU A 172 17.30 -4.69 0.03
N GLY A 173 16.88 -5.93 0.22
CA GLY A 173 16.45 -6.46 1.51
C GLY A 173 17.55 -6.39 2.57
N TRP A 174 18.81 -6.65 2.19
CA TRP A 174 19.97 -6.49 3.07
C TRP A 174 20.20 -5.03 3.45
N VAL A 175 20.13 -4.10 2.49
CA VAL A 175 20.25 -2.65 2.74
C VAL A 175 19.15 -2.20 3.71
N VAL A 176 17.88 -2.60 3.46
CA VAL A 176 16.74 -2.29 4.33
C VAL A 176 16.97 -2.86 5.73
N ALA A 177 17.45 -4.10 5.86
CA ALA A 177 17.76 -4.73 7.14
C ALA A 177 18.84 -3.96 7.92
N LYS A 178 19.90 -3.52 7.24
CA LYS A 178 21.01 -2.77 7.85
C LYS A 178 20.62 -1.36 8.26
N VAL A 179 19.88 -0.66 7.43
CA VAL A 179 19.37 0.70 7.68
C VAL A 179 18.32 0.68 8.79
N SER A 180 17.35 -0.24 8.74
CA SER A 180 16.28 -0.38 9.74
C SER A 180 16.80 -0.59 11.17
N ARG A 181 18.00 -1.18 11.34
CA ARG A 181 18.64 -1.36 12.65
C ARG A 181 19.14 -0.07 13.28
N LYS A 182 19.52 0.93 12.48
CA LYS A 182 20.06 2.21 12.97
C LYS A 182 18.96 3.26 13.25
N LEU A 183 17.74 3.03 12.80
CA LEU A 183 16.68 4.02 12.87
C LEU A 183 15.95 3.98 14.23
N LYS A 184 15.91 5.12 14.93
CA LYS A 184 15.16 5.29 16.18
C LYS A 184 13.63 5.27 15.97
N HIS A 185 13.16 5.83 14.87
CA HIS A 185 11.74 5.96 14.53
C HIS A 185 11.37 5.13 13.29
N LYS A 186 11.55 3.80 13.39
CA LYS A 186 11.34 2.85 12.29
C LYS A 186 9.98 2.99 11.60
N SER A 187 8.92 3.14 12.39
CA SER A 187 7.55 3.21 11.88
C SER A 187 7.33 4.43 10.98
N PHE A 188 7.77 5.60 11.42
CA PHE A 188 7.60 6.84 10.67
C PHE A 188 8.39 6.86 9.36
N ILE A 189 9.63 6.38 9.40
CA ILE A 189 10.49 6.30 8.21
C ILE A 189 9.94 5.28 7.21
N THR A 190 9.42 4.13 7.68
CA THR A 190 8.76 3.16 6.81
C THR A 190 7.57 3.79 6.09
N VAL A 191 6.76 4.58 6.79
CA VAL A 191 5.62 5.29 6.18
C VAL A 191 6.09 6.27 5.11
N ILE A 192 7.08 7.12 5.41
CA ILE A 192 7.61 8.09 4.44
C ILE A 192 8.16 7.40 3.20
N VAL A 193 8.97 6.35 3.37
CA VAL A 193 9.56 5.59 2.26
C VAL A 193 8.48 4.93 1.41
N SER A 194 7.45 4.35 2.04
CA SER A 194 6.33 3.74 1.31
C SER A 194 5.53 4.75 0.50
N LEU A 195 5.29 5.93 1.06
CA LEU A 195 4.57 7.01 0.37
C LEU A 195 5.41 7.65 -0.73
N ALA A 196 6.70 7.84 -0.52
CA ALA A 196 7.62 8.29 -1.55
C ALA A 196 7.68 7.29 -2.71
N GLY A 197 7.77 5.98 -2.42
CA GLY A 197 7.68 4.93 -3.41
C GLY A 197 6.37 4.96 -4.22
N LEU A 198 5.24 5.18 -3.54
CA LEU A 198 3.93 5.32 -4.19
C LEU A 198 3.87 6.58 -5.08
N ALA A 199 4.38 7.71 -4.60
CA ALA A 199 4.43 8.96 -5.37
C ALA A 199 5.31 8.82 -6.62
N ILE A 200 6.48 8.20 -6.49
CA ILE A 200 7.39 7.89 -7.61
C ILE A 200 6.69 6.96 -8.60
N TYR A 201 6.01 5.91 -8.13
CA TYR A 201 5.25 5.00 -8.98
C TYR A 201 4.20 5.76 -9.82
N TYR A 202 3.36 6.58 -9.20
CA TYR A 202 2.35 7.35 -9.92
C TYR A 202 2.98 8.37 -10.88
N PHE A 203 4.07 9.02 -10.50
CA PHE A 203 4.80 9.93 -11.40
C PHE A 203 5.23 9.20 -12.69
N PHE A 204 5.80 8.01 -12.56
CA PHE A 204 6.17 7.21 -13.72
C PHE A 204 4.97 6.74 -14.54
N VAL A 205 3.88 6.31 -13.90
CA VAL A 205 2.65 5.90 -14.58
C VAL A 205 2.06 7.04 -15.41
N PHE A 206 1.96 8.25 -14.85
CA PHE A 206 1.45 9.42 -15.59
C PHE A 206 2.36 9.87 -16.72
N LYS A 207 3.67 9.69 -16.59
CA LYS A 207 4.64 10.03 -17.64
C LYS A 207 4.86 8.90 -18.65
N ALA A 208 4.49 7.68 -18.32
CA ALA A 208 4.78 6.50 -19.13
C ALA A 208 4.20 6.61 -20.53
N GLN A 209 2.95 7.02 -20.68
CA GLN A 209 2.30 7.10 -21.99
C GLN A 209 3.01 8.09 -22.91
N THR A 210 3.25 9.30 -22.45
CA THR A 210 3.97 10.33 -23.23
C THR A 210 5.41 9.91 -23.52
N ALA A 211 6.08 9.26 -22.53
CA ALA A 211 7.44 8.77 -22.72
C ALA A 211 7.50 7.63 -23.75
N ILE A 212 6.51 6.73 -23.77
CA ILE A 212 6.40 5.64 -24.74
C ILE A 212 6.18 6.19 -26.15
N GLU A 213 5.24 7.14 -26.33
CA GLU A 213 4.98 7.78 -27.63
C GLU A 213 6.23 8.47 -28.17
N GLN A 214 6.92 9.25 -27.33
CA GLN A 214 8.18 9.92 -27.71
C GLN A 214 9.29 8.93 -28.04
N LEU A 215 9.37 7.82 -27.30
CA LEU A 215 10.39 6.80 -27.48
C LEU A 215 10.16 6.03 -28.78
N VAL A 216 8.91 5.72 -29.13
CA VAL A 216 8.58 5.08 -30.42
C VAL A 216 8.83 6.05 -31.57
N ALA A 217 8.42 7.31 -31.45
CA ALA A 217 8.63 8.33 -32.49
C ALA A 217 10.12 8.62 -32.75
N ASN A 218 10.98 8.54 -31.74
CA ASN A 218 12.41 8.84 -31.83
C ASN A 218 13.30 7.62 -31.51
N ALA A 219 12.82 6.41 -31.82
CA ALA A 219 13.46 5.16 -31.42
C ALA A 219 14.94 5.08 -31.86
N ALA A 220 15.26 5.56 -33.05
CA ALA A 220 16.63 5.56 -33.58
C ALA A 220 17.58 6.41 -32.73
N VAL A 221 17.17 7.63 -32.35
CA VAL A 221 17.99 8.55 -31.56
C VAL A 221 18.19 8.02 -30.13
N TYR A 222 17.13 7.54 -29.51
CA TYR A 222 17.23 6.96 -28.15
C TYR A 222 17.97 5.62 -28.18
N GLY A 223 17.80 4.81 -29.23
CA GLY A 223 18.52 3.56 -29.40
C GLY A 223 20.03 3.76 -29.43
N GLU A 224 20.53 4.70 -30.24
CA GLU A 224 21.97 5.04 -30.29
C GLU A 224 22.50 5.54 -28.93
N LYS A 225 21.76 6.41 -28.25
CA LYS A 225 22.15 6.87 -26.91
C LYS A 225 22.24 5.72 -25.90
N ILE A 226 21.27 4.80 -25.91
CA ILE A 226 21.26 3.64 -24.99
C ILE A 226 22.43 2.70 -25.29
N LYS A 227 22.73 2.44 -26.57
CA LYS A 227 23.91 1.65 -26.95
C LYS A 227 25.21 2.22 -26.40
N GLY A 228 25.36 3.56 -26.43
CA GLY A 228 26.56 4.23 -25.94
C GLY A 228 26.63 4.29 -24.41
N VAL A 229 25.57 4.73 -23.73
CA VAL A 229 25.57 5.02 -22.30
C VAL A 229 25.21 3.79 -21.45
N ALA A 230 24.28 2.96 -21.91
CA ALA A 230 23.76 1.80 -21.19
C ALA A 230 24.01 0.49 -21.95
N HIS A 231 25.24 0.27 -22.40
CA HIS A 231 25.64 -0.93 -23.12
C HIS A 231 25.18 -2.26 -22.47
N PRO A 232 25.22 -2.44 -21.13
CA PRO A 232 24.68 -3.63 -20.50
C PRO A 232 23.19 -3.87 -20.78
N LEU A 233 22.39 -2.80 -20.87
CA LEU A 233 20.96 -2.90 -21.19
C LEU A 233 20.73 -3.30 -22.65
N TYR A 234 21.58 -2.79 -23.55
CA TYR A 234 21.59 -3.19 -24.97
C TYR A 234 21.87 -4.68 -25.12
N VAL A 235 22.95 -5.19 -24.51
CA VAL A 235 23.30 -6.62 -24.53
C VAL A 235 22.17 -7.47 -23.93
N PHE A 236 21.60 -7.01 -22.82
CA PHE A 236 20.49 -7.71 -22.19
C PHE A 236 19.23 -7.78 -23.07
N GLY A 237 18.93 -6.70 -23.80
CA GLY A 237 17.86 -6.69 -24.81
C GLY A 237 18.11 -7.63 -25.98
N LEU A 238 19.37 -7.72 -26.47
CA LEU A 238 19.76 -8.64 -27.54
C LEU A 238 19.58 -10.12 -27.15
N THR A 239 19.66 -10.45 -25.86
CA THR A 239 19.39 -11.82 -25.39
C THR A 239 17.99 -12.28 -25.82
N GLY A 240 16.98 -11.41 -25.75
CA GLY A 240 15.60 -11.74 -26.13
C GLY A 240 15.40 -11.94 -27.63
N THR A 241 16.21 -11.30 -28.47
CA THR A 241 16.15 -11.47 -29.93
C THR A 241 16.86 -12.74 -30.43
N GLY A 242 17.61 -13.42 -29.55
CA GLY A 242 18.28 -14.69 -29.89
C GLY A 242 19.75 -14.54 -30.30
N ASP A 243 20.41 -13.43 -29.97
CA ASP A 243 21.85 -13.27 -30.17
C ASP A 243 22.64 -14.14 -29.19
N VAL A 244 23.42 -15.10 -29.71
CA VAL A 244 24.12 -16.11 -28.90
C VAL A 244 25.20 -15.47 -28.03
N THR A 245 25.90 -14.46 -28.51
CA THR A 245 26.95 -13.78 -27.74
C THR A 245 26.37 -12.99 -26.58
N ALA A 246 25.25 -12.31 -26.82
CA ALA A 246 24.50 -11.59 -25.79
C ALA A 246 23.90 -12.54 -24.74
N MET A 247 23.41 -13.71 -25.16
CA MET A 247 22.88 -14.75 -24.28
C MET A 247 23.95 -15.24 -23.31
N LEU A 248 25.14 -15.59 -23.81
CA LEU A 248 26.26 -16.08 -22.98
C LEU A 248 26.77 -15.01 -22.03
N LEU A 249 26.95 -13.78 -22.53
CA LEU A 249 27.45 -12.68 -21.72
C LEU A 249 26.46 -12.29 -20.61
N SER A 250 25.17 -12.17 -20.93
CA SER A 250 24.12 -11.87 -19.96
C SER A 250 24.02 -12.96 -18.90
N ALA A 251 24.09 -14.24 -19.29
CA ALA A 251 24.08 -15.36 -18.36
C ALA A 251 25.30 -15.32 -17.43
N ALA A 252 26.50 -15.12 -17.97
CA ALA A 252 27.73 -15.05 -17.20
C ALA A 252 27.68 -13.91 -16.15
N VAL A 253 27.26 -12.71 -16.55
CA VAL A 253 27.18 -11.54 -15.66
C VAL A 253 26.14 -11.77 -14.56
N ILE A 254 24.92 -12.22 -14.90
CA ILE A 254 23.86 -12.42 -13.92
C ILE A 254 24.20 -13.53 -12.92
N LEU A 255 24.76 -14.66 -13.41
CA LEU A 255 25.19 -15.73 -12.52
C LEU A 255 26.36 -15.32 -11.62
N ALA A 256 27.30 -14.49 -12.11
CA ALA A 256 28.37 -13.94 -11.30
C ALA A 256 27.81 -13.00 -10.21
N LEU A 257 26.85 -12.11 -10.54
CA LEU A 257 26.17 -11.26 -9.56
C LEU A 257 25.40 -12.08 -8.53
N PHE A 258 24.73 -13.15 -8.95
CA PHE A 258 24.05 -14.06 -8.03
C PHE A 258 25.04 -14.77 -7.10
N ALA A 259 26.14 -15.29 -7.61
CA ALA A 259 27.19 -15.93 -6.81
C ALA A 259 27.80 -14.95 -5.80
N LEU A 260 28.06 -13.70 -6.20
CA LEU A 260 28.53 -12.64 -5.29
C LEU A 260 27.51 -12.38 -4.18
N THR A 261 26.24 -12.20 -4.55
CA THR A 261 25.16 -11.97 -3.57
C THR A 261 25.01 -13.15 -2.62
N TRP A 262 25.07 -14.37 -3.13
CA TRP A 262 25.04 -15.59 -2.31
C TRP A 262 26.18 -15.64 -1.29
N THR A 263 27.40 -15.33 -1.71
CA THR A 263 28.56 -15.33 -0.80
C THR A 263 28.48 -14.25 0.27
N LEU A 264 28.03 -13.04 -0.09
CA LEU A 264 27.81 -11.95 0.85
C LEU A 264 26.71 -12.28 1.86
N LEU A 265 25.60 -12.82 1.38
CA LEU A 265 24.48 -13.22 2.24
C LEU A 265 24.86 -14.36 3.18
N SER A 266 25.56 -15.40 2.69
CA SER A 266 25.96 -16.54 3.51
C SER A 266 26.89 -16.16 4.66
N ARG A 267 27.71 -15.12 4.48
CA ARG A 267 28.59 -14.58 5.54
C ARG A 267 27.86 -13.67 6.53
N SER A 268 26.86 -12.90 6.07
CA SER A 268 26.19 -11.89 6.89
C SER A 268 24.87 -12.39 7.51
N PHE A 269 24.32 -13.49 7.04
CA PHE A 269 23.00 -13.98 7.46
C PHE A 269 22.87 -14.16 8.97
N LEU A 270 23.79 -14.92 9.60
CA LEU A 270 23.77 -15.15 11.04
C LEU A 270 23.87 -13.84 11.83
N GLN A 271 24.79 -12.95 11.43
CA GLN A 271 24.97 -11.67 12.11
C GLN A 271 23.71 -10.80 12.06
N ILE A 272 22.93 -10.87 10.97
CA ILE A 272 21.73 -10.07 10.82
C ILE A 272 20.57 -10.70 11.58
N THR A 273 20.40 -12.02 11.51
CA THR A 273 19.28 -12.72 12.16
C THR A 273 19.43 -12.78 13.68
N THR A 274 20.64 -13.04 14.19
CA THR A 274 20.90 -13.10 15.65
C THR A 274 20.97 -11.71 16.30
N ALA A 275 21.41 -10.68 15.56
CA ALA A 275 21.45 -9.32 16.07
C ALA A 275 20.07 -8.64 16.15
N SER A 276 19.01 -9.28 15.68
CA SER A 276 17.64 -8.73 15.74
C SER A 276 17.09 -8.57 17.15
N GLY A 277 17.70 -9.24 18.16
CA GLY A 277 17.34 -9.09 19.59
C GLY A 277 18.12 -7.99 20.34
N ALA A 278 19.21 -7.46 19.78
CA ALA A 278 19.95 -6.37 20.40
C ALA A 278 19.27 -5.03 20.09
N SER A 279 18.20 -4.69 20.83
CA SER A 279 17.80 -3.28 20.96
C SER A 279 19.03 -2.51 21.42
N GLY A 280 19.41 -1.43 20.70
CA GLY A 280 20.55 -0.61 21.06
C GLY A 280 20.53 -0.30 22.56
N LYS A 281 21.68 -0.36 23.23
CA LYS A 281 21.81 -0.13 24.66
C LYS A 281 20.95 1.09 25.05
N ALA A 282 19.77 0.82 25.63
CA ALA A 282 18.94 1.85 26.17
C ALA A 282 19.70 2.41 27.39
N VAL A 283 20.30 3.57 27.24
CA VAL A 283 20.85 4.30 28.38
C VAL A 283 19.63 4.76 29.17
N TYR A 284 19.44 4.13 30.32
CA TYR A 284 18.43 4.59 31.27
C TYR A 284 18.75 6.02 31.65
N ARG A 285 17.88 6.94 31.32
CA ARG A 285 17.91 8.32 31.82
C ARG A 285 16.70 8.48 32.72
N GLU A 286 16.95 8.70 33.96
CA GLU A 286 15.92 9.05 34.94
C GLU A 286 15.24 10.34 34.46
N LYS A 287 13.96 10.23 34.09
CA LYS A 287 13.13 11.39 33.75
C LYS A 287 12.10 11.56 34.82
N ALA A 288 12.03 12.76 35.39
CA ALA A 288 10.95 13.11 36.29
C ALA A 288 9.60 12.80 35.63
N VAL A 289 8.81 11.94 36.26
CA VAL A 289 7.49 11.56 35.78
C VAL A 289 6.54 12.72 36.00
N LYS A 290 6.22 13.47 34.95
CA LYS A 290 5.17 14.49 35.03
C LYS A 290 3.81 13.79 35.16
N ARG A 291 3.07 14.07 36.20
CA ARG A 291 1.68 13.64 36.36
C ARG A 291 0.83 14.20 35.21
N ARG A 292 0.23 13.32 34.42
CA ARG A 292 -0.71 13.67 33.34
C ARG A 292 -2.13 13.45 33.84
N SER A 293 -3.09 14.22 33.34
CA SER A 293 -4.51 13.91 33.54
C SER A 293 -4.84 12.54 32.93
N ILE A 294 -5.84 11.85 33.47
CA ILE A 294 -6.30 10.54 32.95
C ILE A 294 -6.60 10.62 31.44
N ASP A 295 -7.31 11.65 31.01
CA ASP A 295 -7.62 11.88 29.60
C ASP A 295 -6.36 12.07 28.75
N GLY A 296 -5.38 12.84 29.22
CA GLY A 296 -4.11 13.06 28.52
C GLY A 296 -3.23 11.81 28.47
N ALA A 297 -3.27 10.99 29.52
CA ALA A 297 -2.55 9.70 29.55
C ALA A 297 -3.16 8.69 28.57
N LEU A 298 -4.49 8.55 28.56
CA LEU A 298 -5.20 7.66 27.63
C LEU A 298 -5.05 8.12 26.17
N PHE A 299 -5.16 9.43 25.91
CA PHE A 299 -4.89 9.98 24.58
C PHE A 299 -3.46 9.69 24.11
N GLY A 300 -2.47 9.93 24.99
CA GLY A 300 -1.07 9.65 24.70
C GLY A 300 -0.80 8.16 24.42
N LYS A 301 -1.46 7.25 25.14
CA LYS A 301 -1.40 5.80 24.91
C LYS A 301 -1.91 5.45 23.52
N GLU A 302 -3.09 5.94 23.13
CA GLU A 302 -3.67 5.64 21.83
C GLU A 302 -2.85 6.24 20.68
N LEU A 303 -2.36 7.46 20.82
CA LEU A 303 -1.47 8.11 19.86
C LEU A 303 -0.15 7.34 19.72
N ALA A 304 0.45 6.90 20.82
CA ALA A 304 1.66 6.09 20.79
C ALA A 304 1.45 4.75 20.08
N ARG A 305 0.29 4.11 20.29
CA ARG A 305 -0.09 2.87 19.57
C ARG A 305 -0.19 3.12 18.07
N PHE A 306 -0.85 4.18 17.64
CA PHE A 306 -0.97 4.55 16.24
C PHE A 306 0.39 4.77 15.59
N THR A 307 1.26 5.57 16.22
CA THR A 307 2.58 5.91 15.68
C THR A 307 3.60 4.76 15.78
N ALA A 308 3.37 3.75 16.62
CA ALA A 308 4.25 2.59 16.75
C ALA A 308 4.11 1.59 15.59
N SER A 309 2.95 1.55 14.91
CA SER A 309 2.67 0.59 13.83
C SER A 309 2.63 1.28 12.47
N PRO A 310 3.59 0.97 11.56
CA PRO A 310 3.56 1.48 10.18
C PRO A 310 2.29 1.04 9.43
N ASN A 311 1.85 -0.19 9.66
CA ASN A 311 0.65 -0.72 9.04
C ASN A 311 -0.60 0.06 9.44
N TYR A 312 -0.69 0.44 10.72
CA TYR A 312 -1.80 1.21 11.23
C TYR A 312 -1.79 2.64 10.66
N MET A 313 -0.61 3.27 10.63
CA MET A 313 -0.44 4.61 10.04
C MET A 313 -0.81 4.63 8.55
N LEU A 314 -0.31 3.67 7.75
CA LEU A 314 -0.54 3.63 6.30
C LEU A 314 -1.98 3.27 5.91
N ASN A 315 -2.62 2.35 6.63
CA ASN A 315 -3.96 1.90 6.24
C ASN A 315 -5.09 2.71 6.85
N SER A 316 -4.91 3.29 8.04
CA SER A 316 -5.97 4.02 8.74
C SER A 316 -5.67 5.51 8.90
N GLY A 317 -4.55 6.01 8.41
CA GLY A 317 -4.13 7.40 8.56
C GLY A 317 -3.67 8.07 7.26
N LEU A 318 -3.96 7.49 6.11
CA LEU A 318 -3.51 8.04 4.81
C LEU A 318 -4.07 9.45 4.55
N GLY A 319 -5.29 9.71 4.96
CA GLY A 319 -5.92 11.02 4.84
C GLY A 319 -5.21 12.13 5.63
N ILE A 320 -4.42 11.80 6.68
CA ILE A 320 -3.62 12.79 7.42
C ILE A 320 -2.65 13.53 6.48
N LEU A 321 -2.12 12.83 5.47
CA LEU A 321 -1.22 13.40 4.49
C LEU A 321 -1.95 13.90 3.24
N LEU A 322 -2.96 13.18 2.77
CA LEU A 322 -3.68 13.54 1.57
C LEU A 322 -4.50 14.82 1.74
N LEU A 323 -5.03 15.11 2.92
CA LEU A 323 -5.75 16.35 3.20
C LEU A 323 -4.87 17.60 2.98
N PRO A 324 -3.71 17.77 3.63
CA PRO A 324 -2.84 18.90 3.36
C PRO A 324 -2.35 18.97 1.91
N ILE A 325 -2.02 17.82 1.31
CA ILE A 325 -1.59 17.75 -0.09
C ILE A 325 -2.71 18.26 -1.01
N SER A 326 -3.96 17.85 -0.78
CA SER A 326 -5.10 18.33 -1.56
C SER A 326 -5.29 19.86 -1.42
N GLY A 327 -5.05 20.42 -0.22
CA GLY A 327 -5.06 21.85 0.01
C GLY A 327 -3.99 22.58 -0.82
N ILE A 328 -2.75 22.09 -0.81
CA ILE A 328 -1.65 22.65 -1.59
C ILE A 328 -1.94 22.57 -3.10
N LEU A 329 -2.48 21.45 -3.56
CA LEU A 329 -2.88 21.29 -4.97
C LEU A 329 -4.02 22.24 -5.35
N LEU A 330 -4.96 22.49 -4.45
CA LEU A 330 -6.01 23.48 -4.64
C LEU A 330 -5.43 24.89 -4.77
N LEU A 331 -4.45 25.30 -3.97
CA LEU A 331 -3.79 26.60 -4.14
C LEU A 331 -3.10 26.72 -5.50
N TRP A 332 -2.52 25.64 -6.00
CA TRP A 332 -1.81 25.68 -7.29
C TRP A 332 -2.73 25.64 -8.50
N LYS A 333 -3.77 24.79 -8.48
CA LYS A 333 -4.66 24.50 -9.62
C LYS A 333 -6.14 24.76 -9.33
N GLY A 334 -6.47 25.35 -8.18
CA GLY A 334 -7.84 25.47 -7.73
C GLY A 334 -8.71 26.32 -8.65
N GLY A 335 -8.18 27.42 -9.20
CA GLY A 335 -8.90 28.21 -10.19
C GLY A 335 -9.31 27.38 -11.42
N THR A 336 -8.40 26.55 -11.94
CA THR A 336 -8.69 25.64 -13.06
C THR A 336 -9.71 24.56 -12.66
N VAL A 337 -9.62 24.04 -11.43
CA VAL A 337 -10.58 23.03 -10.94
C VAL A 337 -11.97 23.64 -10.79
N VAL A 338 -12.08 24.83 -10.22
CA VAL A 338 -13.36 25.55 -10.07
C VAL A 338 -13.96 25.88 -11.43
N SER A 339 -13.18 26.36 -12.41
CA SER A 339 -13.69 26.64 -13.76
C SER A 339 -14.20 25.37 -14.45
N LEU A 340 -13.44 24.27 -14.39
CA LEU A 340 -13.85 22.97 -14.93
C LEU A 340 -15.13 22.43 -14.28
N LEU A 341 -15.28 22.58 -12.96
CA LEU A 341 -16.50 22.16 -12.27
C LEU A 341 -17.70 23.01 -12.68
N ASN A 342 -17.52 24.33 -12.83
CA ASN A 342 -18.59 25.24 -13.26
C ASN A 342 -18.95 25.02 -14.74
N GLU A 343 -18.01 24.70 -15.61
CA GLU A 343 -18.24 24.32 -17.00
C GLU A 343 -18.96 22.98 -17.13
N ALA A 344 -18.56 21.98 -16.35
CA ALA A 344 -19.17 20.65 -16.37
C ALA A 344 -20.62 20.65 -15.83
N PHE A 345 -20.94 21.58 -14.93
CA PHE A 345 -22.23 21.65 -14.24
C PHE A 345 -22.87 23.05 -14.37
N THR A 346 -22.97 23.54 -15.60
CA THR A 346 -23.47 24.90 -15.91
C THR A 346 -24.89 25.15 -15.44
N SER A 347 -25.72 24.14 -15.35
CA SER A 347 -27.12 24.23 -14.88
C SER A 347 -27.26 24.27 -13.35
N GLN A 348 -26.22 23.90 -12.59
CA GLN A 348 -26.24 23.85 -11.13
C GLN A 348 -25.38 24.99 -10.54
N SER A 349 -26.04 26.02 -9.98
CA SER A 349 -25.34 27.14 -9.34
C SER A 349 -24.51 26.69 -8.13
N SER A 350 -23.33 27.30 -7.95
CA SER A 350 -22.45 27.07 -6.78
C SER A 350 -22.04 25.61 -6.55
N CYS A 351 -21.88 24.85 -7.64
CA CYS A 351 -21.54 23.43 -7.60
C CYS A 351 -20.14 23.19 -7.01
N ALA A 352 -19.19 24.09 -7.30
CA ALA A 352 -17.80 23.95 -6.88
C ALA A 352 -17.65 23.89 -5.35
N GLU A 353 -18.40 24.69 -4.59
CA GLU A 353 -18.34 24.70 -3.11
C GLU A 353 -18.72 23.34 -2.52
N VAL A 354 -19.82 22.75 -3.00
CA VAL A 354 -20.34 21.46 -2.51
C VAL A 354 -19.45 20.30 -2.96
N LEU A 355 -18.97 20.30 -4.21
CA LEU A 355 -18.12 19.22 -4.72
C LEU A 355 -16.72 19.24 -4.09
N LEU A 356 -16.16 20.42 -3.82
CA LEU A 356 -14.89 20.51 -3.09
C LEU A 356 -15.06 20.07 -1.63
N CYS A 357 -16.17 20.43 -0.96
CA CYS A 357 -16.53 19.89 0.36
C CYS A 357 -16.61 18.36 0.33
N THR A 358 -17.30 17.81 -0.69
CA THR A 358 -17.38 16.35 -0.91
C THR A 358 -15.99 15.71 -1.02
N GLY A 359 -15.07 16.35 -1.74
CA GLY A 359 -13.68 15.88 -1.87
C GLY A 359 -12.97 15.81 -0.51
N VAL A 360 -13.13 16.83 0.32
CA VAL A 360 -12.58 16.81 1.69
C VAL A 360 -13.19 15.68 2.52
N CYS A 361 -14.50 15.49 2.48
CA CYS A 361 -15.19 14.40 3.18
C CYS A 361 -14.70 13.03 2.69
N ALA A 362 -14.55 12.83 1.38
CA ALA A 362 -14.05 11.59 0.80
C ALA A 362 -12.61 11.27 1.22
N ILE A 363 -11.71 12.26 1.27
CA ILE A 363 -10.35 12.07 1.75
C ILE A 363 -10.34 11.85 3.27
N ALA A 364 -11.16 12.58 4.03
CA ALA A 364 -11.28 12.42 5.48
C ALA A 364 -11.77 11.00 5.87
N SER A 365 -12.60 10.35 5.05
CA SER A 365 -13.05 8.97 5.26
C SER A 365 -11.92 7.93 5.22
N MET A 366 -10.78 8.27 4.59
CA MET A 366 -9.59 7.41 4.60
C MET A 366 -8.87 7.40 5.95
N ASN A 367 -9.25 8.28 6.87
CA ASN A 367 -8.79 8.28 8.25
C ASN A 367 -9.76 7.48 9.11
N ASP A 368 -9.46 6.22 9.34
CA ASP A 368 -10.30 5.31 10.12
C ASP A 368 -9.52 4.66 11.26
N MET A 369 -9.02 5.49 12.17
CA MET A 369 -8.23 5.02 13.33
C MET A 369 -9.11 4.48 14.46
N ALA A 370 -10.30 5.01 14.65
CA ALA A 370 -11.18 4.62 15.76
C ALA A 370 -11.74 3.20 15.58
N THR A 371 -12.05 2.78 14.35
CA THR A 371 -12.66 1.48 14.06
C THR A 371 -11.81 0.30 14.50
N PRO A 372 -10.53 0.16 14.09
CA PRO A 372 -9.70 -0.95 14.52
C PRO A 372 -9.19 -0.81 15.97
N SER A 373 -9.28 0.38 16.58
CA SER A 373 -8.63 0.70 17.86
C SER A 373 -9.05 -0.21 19.01
N VAL A 374 -10.29 -0.68 19.05
CA VAL A 374 -10.79 -1.61 20.08
C VAL A 374 -10.24 -3.01 19.82
N SER A 375 -10.33 -3.49 18.59
CA SER A 375 -9.80 -4.82 18.22
C SER A 375 -8.28 -4.90 18.36
N LEU A 376 -7.54 -3.80 18.17
CA LEU A 376 -6.09 -3.72 18.35
C LEU A 376 -5.64 -3.88 19.80
N GLU A 377 -6.52 -3.68 20.80
CA GLU A 377 -6.21 -4.06 22.19
C GLU A 377 -5.93 -5.56 22.29
N GLY A 378 -6.66 -6.40 21.52
CA GLY A 378 -6.46 -7.84 21.47
C GLY A 378 -6.45 -8.47 22.87
N LYS A 379 -5.48 -9.35 23.10
CA LYS A 379 -5.32 -10.02 24.41
C LYS A 379 -4.96 -9.09 25.57
N SER A 380 -4.57 -7.84 25.31
CA SER A 380 -4.22 -6.86 26.35
C SER A 380 -5.39 -5.95 26.76
N LEU A 381 -6.61 -6.19 26.26
CA LEU A 381 -7.79 -5.40 26.60
C LEU A 381 -8.06 -5.36 28.11
N TRP A 382 -7.82 -6.48 28.81
CA TRP A 382 -7.97 -6.58 30.26
C TRP A 382 -7.16 -5.51 31.02
N LEU A 383 -6.01 -5.06 30.50
CA LEU A 383 -5.24 -3.96 31.09
C LEU A 383 -6.03 -2.65 31.11
N ALA A 384 -6.73 -2.33 30.02
CA ALA A 384 -7.57 -1.13 29.98
C ALA A 384 -8.80 -1.25 30.88
N GLN A 385 -9.31 -2.47 31.07
CA GLN A 385 -10.46 -2.76 31.93
C GLN A 385 -10.10 -2.82 33.41
N SER A 386 -8.85 -3.18 33.77
CA SER A 386 -8.37 -3.22 35.16
C SER A 386 -8.00 -1.86 35.72
N LEU A 387 -7.84 -0.85 34.86
CA LEU A 387 -7.54 0.52 35.34
C LEU A 387 -8.76 1.14 36.01
N PRO A 388 -8.57 1.99 37.07
CA PRO A 388 -9.65 2.69 37.77
C PRO A 388 -10.20 3.87 36.92
N VAL A 389 -10.66 3.56 35.69
CA VAL A 389 -11.20 4.50 34.73
C VAL A 389 -12.55 4.04 34.20
N ARG A 390 -13.43 4.98 33.87
CA ARG A 390 -14.73 4.63 33.28
C ARG A 390 -14.54 4.14 31.84
N PRO A 391 -15.26 3.10 31.35
CA PRO A 391 -15.16 2.60 29.98
C PRO A 391 -15.30 3.69 28.92
N TRP A 392 -16.19 4.67 29.17
CA TRP A 392 -16.34 5.83 28.29
C TRP A 392 -15.07 6.69 28.17
N GLN A 393 -14.26 6.81 29.22
CA GLN A 393 -13.02 7.59 29.15
C GLN A 393 -12.03 6.95 28.17
N VAL A 394 -11.96 5.62 28.14
CA VAL A 394 -11.13 4.87 27.18
C VAL A 394 -11.64 5.08 25.75
N LEU A 395 -12.96 4.92 25.53
CA LEU A 395 -13.57 5.13 24.20
C LEU A 395 -13.42 6.58 23.73
N ARG A 396 -13.59 7.55 24.64
CA ARG A 396 -13.39 8.98 24.37
C ARG A 396 -11.96 9.29 23.93
N ALA A 397 -10.96 8.64 24.52
CA ALA A 397 -9.56 8.81 24.10
C ALA A 397 -9.33 8.34 22.66
N LYS A 398 -9.90 7.18 22.27
CA LYS A 398 -9.84 6.66 20.90
C LYS A 398 -10.51 7.60 19.90
N LEU A 399 -11.67 8.14 20.26
CA LEU A 399 -12.39 9.13 19.46
C LEU A 399 -11.57 10.41 19.28
N LYS A 400 -10.99 10.94 20.38
CA LYS A 400 -10.15 12.16 20.35
C LYS A 400 -8.95 12.02 19.42
N VAL A 401 -8.31 10.84 19.35
CA VAL A 401 -7.17 10.62 18.46
C VAL A 401 -7.61 10.76 16.99
N GLN A 402 -8.70 10.12 16.60
CA GLN A 402 -9.19 10.25 15.22
C GLN A 402 -9.63 11.68 14.92
N LEU A 403 -10.36 12.34 15.82
CA LEU A 403 -10.78 13.73 15.62
C LEU A 403 -9.57 14.65 15.45
N ALA A 404 -8.57 14.57 16.33
CA ALA A 404 -7.40 15.43 16.26
C ALA A 404 -6.58 15.18 14.98
N LEU A 405 -6.33 13.92 14.65
CA LEU A 405 -5.51 13.54 13.49
C LEU A 405 -6.24 13.70 12.15
N THR A 406 -7.55 13.94 12.14
CA THR A 406 -8.30 14.22 10.91
C THR A 406 -8.69 15.69 10.80
N ALA A 407 -9.19 16.31 11.87
CA ALA A 407 -9.65 17.70 11.82
C ALA A 407 -8.50 18.69 11.58
N LEU A 408 -7.35 18.51 12.27
CA LEU A 408 -6.23 19.42 12.10
C LEU A 408 -5.70 19.44 10.65
N PRO A 409 -5.42 18.30 9.99
CA PRO A 409 -5.06 18.28 8.58
C PRO A 409 -6.15 18.79 7.64
N ALA A 410 -7.44 18.59 7.97
CA ALA A 410 -8.55 19.05 7.15
C ALA A 410 -8.70 20.58 7.14
N LEU A 411 -8.21 21.28 8.17
CA LEU A 411 -8.19 22.74 8.16
C LEU A 411 -7.36 23.31 7.01
N VAL A 412 -6.34 22.59 6.52
CA VAL A 412 -5.49 23.07 5.41
C VAL A 412 -6.30 23.21 4.12
N PRO A 413 -6.93 22.15 3.56
CA PRO A 413 -7.73 22.31 2.34
C PRO A 413 -8.92 23.24 2.54
N LEU A 414 -9.54 23.27 3.72
CA LEU A 414 -10.63 24.19 4.01
C LEU A 414 -10.16 25.65 3.98
N ALA A 415 -9.00 25.96 4.60
CA ALA A 415 -8.42 27.30 4.51
C ALA A 415 -8.05 27.66 3.06
N CYS A 416 -7.48 26.72 2.29
CA CYS A 416 -7.16 26.94 0.87
C CYS A 416 -8.43 27.23 0.05
N MET A 417 -9.54 26.56 0.34
CA MET A 417 -10.84 26.84 -0.31
C MET A 417 -11.32 28.27 -0.04
N ALA A 418 -11.08 28.81 1.14
CA ALA A 418 -11.45 30.18 1.48
C ALA A 418 -10.73 31.24 0.64
N PHE A 419 -9.56 30.92 0.06
CA PHE A 419 -8.83 31.81 -0.86
C PHE A 419 -9.27 31.67 -2.33
N ILE A 420 -9.87 30.54 -2.70
CA ILE A 420 -10.16 30.19 -4.09
C ILE A 420 -11.64 30.41 -4.41
N LEU A 421 -12.51 30.09 -3.45
CA LEU A 421 -13.95 30.22 -3.61
C LEU A 421 -14.40 31.67 -3.31
N PRO A 422 -15.50 32.13 -3.96
CA PRO A 422 -16.06 33.42 -3.63
C PRO A 422 -16.55 33.45 -2.17
N VAL A 423 -16.43 34.60 -1.54
CA VAL A 423 -16.92 34.80 -0.16
C VAL A 423 -18.44 34.85 -0.16
N THR A 424 -19.06 33.70 -0.06
CA THR A 424 -20.53 33.52 -0.03
C THR A 424 -20.97 33.01 1.35
N ALA A 425 -22.27 33.02 1.63
CA ALA A 425 -22.84 32.43 2.82
C ALA A 425 -22.62 30.90 2.89
N ALA A 426 -22.29 30.23 1.77
CA ALA A 426 -21.98 28.82 1.71
C ALA A 426 -20.60 28.49 2.31
N LEU A 427 -19.62 29.39 2.22
CA LEU A 427 -18.25 29.12 2.65
C LEU A 427 -18.13 28.70 4.13
N PRO A 428 -18.69 29.39 5.13
CA PRO A 428 -18.65 28.91 6.52
C PRO A 428 -19.40 27.57 6.71
N LEU A 429 -20.41 27.30 5.89
CA LEU A 429 -21.16 26.04 5.93
C LEU A 429 -20.37 24.86 5.33
N VAL A 430 -19.47 25.10 4.37
CA VAL A 430 -18.48 24.11 3.91
C VAL A 430 -17.60 23.66 5.09
N PHE A 431 -17.11 24.60 5.91
CA PHE A 431 -16.34 24.27 7.11
C PHE A 431 -17.18 23.48 8.12
N ALA A 432 -18.42 23.94 8.37
CA ALA A 432 -19.33 23.29 9.31
C ALA A 432 -19.64 21.85 8.89
N GLU A 433 -19.97 21.62 7.62
CA GLU A 433 -20.26 20.29 7.10
C GLU A 433 -19.04 19.38 7.12
N ALA A 434 -17.86 19.84 6.68
CA ALA A 434 -16.66 19.04 6.72
C ALA A 434 -16.29 18.61 8.14
N LEU A 435 -16.40 19.50 9.14
CA LEU A 435 -16.14 19.17 10.54
C LEU A 435 -17.23 18.27 11.14
N ALA A 436 -18.49 18.47 10.78
CA ALA A 436 -19.60 17.58 11.15
C ALA A 436 -19.38 16.17 10.61
N TYR A 437 -18.97 16.07 9.35
CA TYR A 437 -18.64 14.77 8.73
C TYR A 437 -17.46 14.07 9.44
N ILE A 438 -16.40 14.79 9.78
CA ILE A 438 -15.25 14.22 10.52
C ILE A 438 -15.72 13.67 11.87
N ALA A 439 -16.60 14.39 12.58
CA ALA A 439 -17.16 13.92 13.83
C ALA A 439 -18.06 12.69 13.63
N PHE A 440 -18.87 12.69 12.58
CA PHE A 440 -19.73 11.56 12.18
C PHE A 440 -18.88 10.32 11.89
N SER A 441 -17.88 10.44 10.99
CA SER A 441 -16.99 9.34 10.62
C SER A 441 -16.28 8.73 11.82
N ALA A 442 -15.76 9.55 12.74
CA ALA A 442 -15.11 9.09 13.95
C ALA A 442 -16.08 8.34 14.89
N CYS A 443 -17.31 8.85 15.08
CA CYS A 443 -18.32 8.19 15.90
C CYS A 443 -18.82 6.90 15.27
N LEU A 444 -19.06 6.89 13.96
CA LEU A 444 -19.48 5.70 13.22
C LEU A 444 -18.40 4.62 13.30
N GLY A 445 -17.14 4.97 13.01
CA GLY A 445 -16.03 4.04 13.06
C GLY A 445 -15.87 3.40 14.43
N LEU A 446 -15.87 4.21 15.50
CA LEU A 446 -15.80 3.67 16.87
C LEU A 446 -17.01 2.81 17.24
N THR A 447 -18.20 3.18 16.82
CA THR A 447 -19.42 2.38 17.02
C THR A 447 -19.30 1.01 16.38
N LEU A 448 -18.86 0.95 15.13
CA LEU A 448 -18.61 -0.29 14.41
C LEU A 448 -17.48 -1.11 15.07
N GLY A 449 -16.42 -0.45 15.51
CA GLY A 449 -15.30 -1.07 16.21
C GLY A 449 -15.70 -1.76 17.52
N VAL A 450 -16.55 -1.12 18.32
CA VAL A 450 -17.11 -1.70 19.56
C VAL A 450 -18.14 -2.80 19.24
N ALA A 451 -19.02 -2.55 18.26
CA ALA A 451 -20.06 -3.51 17.91
C ALA A 451 -19.52 -4.82 17.29
N ARG A 452 -18.37 -4.78 16.63
CA ARG A 452 -17.78 -5.91 15.92
C ARG A 452 -16.30 -6.12 16.29
N ALA A 453 -15.96 -5.95 17.56
CA ALA A 453 -14.61 -6.15 18.06
C ALA A 453 -14.15 -7.61 17.83
N ASN A 454 -12.93 -7.76 17.30
CA ASN A 454 -12.26 -9.06 17.18
C ASN A 454 -10.96 -9.00 17.99
N LEU A 455 -10.90 -9.72 19.10
CA LEU A 455 -9.77 -9.72 20.03
C LEU A 455 -8.80 -10.90 19.79
N THR A 456 -9.19 -11.87 18.96
CA THR A 456 -8.44 -13.13 18.72
C THR A 456 -7.71 -13.14 17.37
N TRP A 457 -7.17 -11.99 16.96
CA TRP A 457 -6.43 -11.91 15.71
C TRP A 457 -5.00 -12.44 15.85
N THR A 458 -4.47 -12.98 14.76
CA THR A 458 -3.10 -13.52 14.68
C THR A 458 -2.13 -12.54 14.03
N SER A 459 -2.64 -11.60 13.24
CA SER A 459 -1.87 -10.56 12.55
C SER A 459 -2.53 -9.21 12.76
N GLU A 460 -1.74 -8.18 13.02
CA GLU A 460 -2.21 -6.80 13.19
C GLU A 460 -2.98 -6.26 11.97
N LEU A 461 -2.68 -6.77 10.77
CA LEU A 461 -3.41 -6.41 9.54
C LEU A 461 -4.88 -6.85 9.53
N MET A 462 -5.23 -7.88 10.32
CA MET A 462 -6.62 -8.36 10.39
C MET A 462 -7.60 -7.31 10.93
N PRO A 463 -7.39 -6.71 12.11
CA PRO A 463 -8.26 -5.63 12.58
C PRO A 463 -8.14 -4.34 11.76
N ILE A 464 -6.97 -4.03 11.20
CA ILE A 464 -6.72 -2.77 10.49
C ILE A 464 -7.31 -2.76 9.08
N LYS A 465 -7.21 -3.86 8.32
CA LYS A 465 -7.55 -3.89 6.89
C LYS A 465 -8.61 -4.93 6.53
N GLN A 466 -8.64 -6.06 7.21
CA GLN A 466 -9.49 -7.19 6.84
C GLN A 466 -10.77 -7.30 7.69
N SER A 467 -11.03 -6.32 8.53
CA SER A 467 -12.23 -6.25 9.38
C SER A 467 -13.43 -5.75 8.58
N LEU A 468 -14.57 -6.42 8.72
CA LEU A 468 -15.83 -5.95 8.13
C LEU A 468 -16.22 -4.57 8.69
N ALA A 469 -15.88 -4.26 9.94
CA ALA A 469 -16.14 -2.95 10.53
C ALA A 469 -15.38 -1.84 9.78
N VAL A 470 -14.10 -2.04 9.48
CA VAL A 470 -13.27 -1.10 8.70
C VAL A 470 -13.78 -0.96 7.28
N THR A 471 -14.14 -2.08 6.64
CA THR A 471 -14.73 -2.06 5.28
C THR A 471 -16.01 -1.22 5.25
N ILE A 472 -16.93 -1.43 6.21
CA ILE A 472 -18.18 -0.65 6.30
C ILE A 472 -17.89 0.83 6.59
N ALA A 473 -16.93 1.14 7.48
CA ALA A 473 -16.58 2.53 7.80
C ALA A 473 -16.03 3.27 6.57
N LEU A 474 -15.06 2.67 5.86
CA LEU A 474 -14.42 3.26 4.69
C LEU A 474 -15.41 3.44 3.52
N PHE A 475 -16.06 2.35 3.09
CA PHE A 475 -17.01 2.41 1.97
C PHE A 475 -18.29 3.17 2.33
N GLY A 476 -18.71 3.13 3.59
CA GLY A 476 -19.81 3.96 4.09
C GLY A 476 -19.48 5.45 4.03
N GLY A 477 -18.25 5.83 4.32
CA GLY A 477 -17.77 7.20 4.16
C GLY A 477 -17.74 7.66 2.71
N TRP A 478 -17.29 6.82 1.79
CA TRP A 478 -17.35 7.13 0.36
C TRP A 478 -18.77 7.17 -0.17
N LEU A 479 -19.62 6.25 0.28
CA LEU A 479 -21.04 6.27 -0.08
C LEU A 479 -21.72 7.57 0.41
N TYR A 480 -21.40 8.02 1.63
CA TYR A 480 -21.85 9.32 2.12
C TYR A 480 -21.44 10.44 1.15
N ALA A 481 -20.17 10.51 0.77
CA ALA A 481 -19.66 11.53 -0.14
C ALA A 481 -20.37 11.48 -1.51
N ILE A 482 -20.57 10.29 -2.07
CA ILE A 482 -21.28 10.08 -3.34
C ILE A 482 -22.74 10.53 -3.23
N VAL A 483 -23.44 10.14 -2.16
CA VAL A 483 -24.83 10.50 -1.92
C VAL A 483 -24.97 12.01 -1.68
N PHE A 484 -24.07 12.60 -0.90
CA PHE A 484 -24.03 14.02 -0.62
C PHE A 484 -23.86 14.85 -1.90
N ALA A 485 -22.89 14.51 -2.76
CA ALA A 485 -22.73 15.17 -4.05
C ALA A 485 -23.91 14.88 -5.00
N GLY A 486 -24.34 13.62 -5.08
CA GLY A 486 -25.42 13.20 -5.97
C GLY A 486 -26.75 13.87 -5.66
N LEU A 487 -27.12 13.99 -4.40
CA LEU A 487 -28.34 14.69 -3.98
C LEU A 487 -28.28 16.19 -4.33
N TYR A 488 -27.11 16.83 -4.20
CA TYR A 488 -26.94 18.20 -4.62
C TYR A 488 -27.12 18.35 -6.13
N LEU A 489 -26.46 17.53 -6.92
CA LEU A 489 -26.53 17.56 -8.39
C LEU A 489 -27.91 17.21 -8.92
N TRP A 490 -28.68 16.36 -8.23
CA TRP A 490 -30.03 15.97 -8.66
C TRP A 490 -31.06 17.06 -8.40
N GLN A 491 -31.20 17.52 -7.16
CA GLN A 491 -32.25 18.47 -6.77
C GLN A 491 -31.75 19.57 -5.80
N GLY A 492 -30.66 19.31 -5.07
CA GLY A 492 -30.17 20.19 -4.00
C GLY A 492 -29.78 21.59 -4.49
N TRP A 493 -29.32 21.71 -5.73
CA TRP A 493 -28.95 22.98 -6.33
C TRP A 493 -30.10 23.97 -6.37
N LYS A 494 -31.35 23.51 -6.43
CA LYS A 494 -32.56 24.36 -6.39
C LYS A 494 -32.75 25.09 -5.05
N LEU A 495 -32.20 24.52 -3.96
CA LEU A 495 -32.20 25.14 -2.63
C LEU A 495 -31.08 26.19 -2.47
N GLY A 496 -30.08 26.13 -3.38
CA GLY A 496 -28.83 26.87 -3.25
C GLY A 496 -27.83 26.17 -2.30
N ALA A 497 -26.53 26.39 -2.55
CA ALA A 497 -25.46 25.73 -1.84
C ALA A 497 -25.50 25.97 -0.31
N ALA A 498 -25.79 27.18 0.12
CA ALA A 498 -25.83 27.51 1.55
C ALA A 498 -26.94 26.74 2.30
N ALA A 499 -28.18 26.75 1.77
CA ALA A 499 -29.28 26.02 2.42
C ALA A 499 -29.04 24.51 2.41
N TYR A 500 -28.54 23.97 1.30
CA TYR A 500 -28.19 22.55 1.19
C TYR A 500 -27.12 22.13 2.21
N LEU A 501 -26.01 22.87 2.31
CA LEU A 501 -24.93 22.61 3.25
C LEU A 501 -25.41 22.73 4.71
N ALA A 502 -26.28 23.72 5.01
CA ALA A 502 -26.84 23.87 6.36
C ALA A 502 -27.71 22.68 6.77
N ILE A 503 -28.57 22.20 5.86
CA ILE A 503 -29.42 21.02 6.09
C ILE A 503 -28.55 19.77 6.26
N ALA A 504 -27.57 19.57 5.37
CA ALA A 504 -26.66 18.45 5.45
C ALA A 504 -25.88 18.45 6.77
N ALA A 505 -25.30 19.57 7.17
CA ALA A 505 -24.58 19.70 8.44
C ALA A 505 -25.49 19.41 9.65
N ALA A 506 -26.73 19.90 9.63
CA ALA A 506 -27.70 19.63 10.70
C ALA A 506 -28.03 18.14 10.80
N VAL A 507 -28.29 17.47 9.67
CA VAL A 507 -28.57 16.03 9.61
C VAL A 507 -27.35 15.22 10.09
N THR A 508 -26.16 15.55 9.59
CA THR A 508 -24.91 14.88 9.96
C THR A 508 -24.62 15.02 11.44
N LEU A 509 -24.81 16.22 12.01
CA LEU A 509 -24.66 16.46 13.46
C LEU A 509 -25.70 15.71 14.29
N ALA A 510 -26.96 15.65 13.84
CA ALA A 510 -28.01 14.90 14.53
C ALA A 510 -27.68 13.39 14.60
N VAL A 511 -27.26 12.81 13.49
CA VAL A 511 -26.80 11.40 13.46
C VAL A 511 -25.56 11.20 14.35
N THR A 512 -24.62 12.12 14.32
CA THR A 512 -23.43 12.09 15.18
C THR A 512 -23.80 12.11 16.65
N ALA A 513 -24.77 12.95 17.04
CA ALA A 513 -25.26 13.02 18.43
C ALA A 513 -25.91 11.70 18.88
N LEU A 514 -26.68 11.04 18.00
CA LEU A 514 -27.25 9.71 18.27
C LEU A 514 -26.18 8.64 18.46
N LEU A 515 -25.17 8.59 17.59
CA LEU A 515 -24.04 7.67 17.71
C LEU A 515 -23.22 7.93 18.98
N LEU A 516 -22.97 9.20 19.31
CA LEU A 516 -22.26 9.59 20.52
C LEU A 516 -23.04 9.21 21.79
N ARG A 517 -24.37 9.37 21.77
CA ARG A 517 -25.24 8.90 22.88
C ARG A 517 -25.15 7.39 23.03
N TRP A 518 -25.21 6.65 21.93
CA TRP A 518 -25.04 5.20 21.95
C TRP A 518 -23.67 4.78 22.50
N LEU A 519 -22.59 5.42 22.07
CA LEU A 519 -21.22 5.15 22.57
C LEU A 519 -21.09 5.40 24.06
N LYS A 520 -21.71 6.49 24.57
CA LYS A 520 -21.67 6.84 26.01
C LYS A 520 -22.43 5.86 26.90
N THR A 521 -23.47 5.22 26.36
CA THR A 521 -24.36 4.31 27.10
C THR A 521 -24.07 2.86 26.75
N LYS A 522 -24.75 2.33 25.75
CA LYS A 522 -24.65 0.92 25.32
C LYS A 522 -23.24 0.53 24.85
N GLY A 523 -22.56 1.43 24.15
CA GLY A 523 -21.19 1.21 23.68
C GLY A 523 -20.19 1.05 24.82
N ALA A 524 -20.29 1.90 25.84
CA ALA A 524 -19.44 1.80 27.04
C ALA A 524 -19.69 0.51 27.84
N GLN A 525 -20.98 0.12 27.99
CA GLN A 525 -21.34 -1.16 28.63
C GLN A 525 -20.79 -2.35 27.84
N ARG A 526 -20.98 -2.35 26.50
CA ARG A 526 -20.46 -3.42 25.63
C ARG A 526 -18.94 -3.52 25.69
N PHE A 527 -18.23 -2.41 25.68
CA PHE A 527 -16.77 -2.38 25.82
C PHE A 527 -16.29 -2.97 27.16
N ALA A 528 -17.02 -2.76 28.24
CA ALA A 528 -16.70 -3.35 29.52
C ALA A 528 -16.90 -4.88 29.58
N MET A 529 -17.75 -5.44 28.70
CA MET A 529 -18.05 -6.86 28.62
C MET A 529 -17.23 -7.63 27.58
N LEU A 530 -16.42 -6.95 26.77
CA LEU A 530 -15.52 -7.59 25.80
C LEU A 530 -14.38 -8.32 26.52
#